data_d262fed5df20f89fc99847c9aad58335
#
_entry.id   d262fed5df20f89fc99847c9aad58335
#
_cell.length_a   1.000
_cell.length_b   1.000
_cell.length_c   1.000
_cell.angle_alpha   90.00
_cell.angle_beta   90.00
_cell.angle_gamma   90.00
#
_symmetry.space_group_name_H-M   'P 1'
#
loop_
_entity.id
_entity.type
_entity.pdbx_description
1 polymer ?
#
loop_
_entity_poly.entity_id
_entity_poly.type
_entity_poly.pdbx_seq_one_letter_code
_entity_poly.pdbx_strand_id
1 'polypeptide(L)'
;MRRLTLIVLGWFFLCQIILAQDYNSSTCQIFNAIDRGCAVLLENQNDNGSWGSATQTKGLNIFAPIPGSHRAFRLAVTALSTSALIEAKGQDSKFDKTIKRGEVFLLEELPNLRRATPMAIYNVWSHSFGLQALAKLYERASS
;
A
#
# COMPACT_ATOMS: atom_id res chain seq x y z
N MET A 1 -52.09 -20.46 16.36
CA MET A 1 -50.85 -20.86 15.67
C MET A 1 -50.44 -19.89 14.54
N ARG A 2 -51.27 -19.46 13.63
CA ARG A 2 -50.94 -18.57 12.51
C ARG A 2 -50.35 -17.19 12.90
N ARG A 3 -50.74 -16.60 14.03
CA ARG A 3 -50.21 -15.31 14.50
C ARG A 3 -48.80 -15.39 15.07
N LEU A 4 -48.42 -16.51 15.67
CA LEU A 4 -47.08 -16.74 16.24
C LEU A 4 -46.03 -16.91 15.12
N THR A 5 -46.40 -17.61 14.05
CA THR A 5 -45.52 -17.81 12.86
C THR A 5 -45.20 -16.50 12.13
N LEU A 6 -46.15 -15.58 12.03
CA LEU A 6 -45.94 -14.27 11.42
C LEU A 6 -45.00 -13.36 12.23
N ILE A 7 -45.08 -13.46 13.57
CA ILE A 7 -44.17 -12.68 14.45
C ILE A 7 -42.72 -13.21 14.33
N VAL A 8 -42.54 -14.52 14.33
CA VAL A 8 -41.19 -15.13 14.19
C VAL A 8 -40.57 -14.84 12.84
N LEU A 9 -41.35 -14.89 11.76
CA LEU A 9 -40.90 -14.50 10.42
C LEU A 9 -40.52 -13.01 10.33
N GLY A 10 -41.31 -12.14 10.97
CA GLY A 10 -41.01 -10.70 11.03
C GLY A 10 -39.71 -10.40 11.76
N TRP A 11 -39.42 -11.08 12.87
CA TRP A 11 -38.16 -10.95 13.61
C TRP A 11 -36.95 -11.46 12.83
N PHE A 12 -37.13 -12.54 12.07
CA PHE A 12 -36.05 -13.07 11.22
C PHE A 12 -35.68 -12.11 10.09
N PHE A 13 -36.67 -11.47 9.46
CA PHE A 13 -36.45 -10.45 8.46
C PHE A 13 -35.79 -9.17 9.01
N LEU A 14 -36.21 -8.73 10.19
CA LEU A 14 -35.61 -7.55 10.85
C LEU A 14 -34.14 -7.80 11.20
N CYS A 15 -33.80 -8.98 11.69
CA CYS A 15 -32.42 -9.35 12.02
C CYS A 15 -31.52 -9.36 10.79
N GLN A 16 -32.02 -9.80 9.63
CA GLN A 16 -31.26 -9.78 8.37
C GLN A 16 -31.00 -8.37 7.87
N ILE A 17 -31.94 -7.45 8.03
CA ILE A 17 -31.76 -6.03 7.63
C ILE A 17 -30.71 -5.34 8.50
N ILE A 18 -30.71 -5.60 9.81
CA ILE A 18 -29.71 -5.01 10.73
C ILE A 18 -28.30 -5.51 10.40
N LEU A 19 -28.13 -6.82 10.17
CA LEU A 19 -26.83 -7.40 9.80
C LEU A 19 -26.32 -6.88 8.44
N ALA A 20 -27.21 -6.65 7.48
CA ALA A 20 -26.83 -6.08 6.18
C ALA A 20 -26.42 -4.59 6.28
N GLN A 21 -27.01 -3.82 7.19
CA GLN A 21 -26.63 -2.43 7.42
C GLN A 21 -25.25 -2.29 8.05
N ASP A 22 -24.92 -3.14 9.04
CA ASP A 22 -23.60 -3.13 9.68
C ASP A 22 -22.49 -3.52 8.70
N TYR A 23 -22.74 -4.51 7.85
CA TYR A 23 -21.80 -4.93 6.81
C TYR A 23 -21.53 -3.80 5.81
N ASN A 24 -22.55 -3.12 5.32
CA ASN A 24 -22.40 -2.00 4.38
C ASN A 24 -21.66 -0.81 5.02
N SER A 25 -21.92 -0.52 6.28
CA SER A 25 -21.22 0.54 7.02
C SER A 25 -19.74 0.25 7.16
N SER A 26 -19.36 -0.97 7.55
CA SER A 26 -17.97 -1.39 7.70
C SER A 26 -17.22 -1.38 6.38
N THR A 27 -17.84 -1.85 5.30
CA THR A 27 -17.27 -1.85 3.95
C THR A 27 -17.00 -0.42 3.46
N CYS A 28 -17.93 0.49 3.67
CA CYS A 28 -17.77 1.91 3.32
C CYS A 28 -16.60 2.55 4.11
N GLN A 29 -16.44 2.23 5.38
CA GLN A 29 -15.33 2.73 6.20
C GLN A 29 -13.98 2.23 5.70
N ILE A 30 -13.89 0.97 5.25
CA ILE A 30 -12.67 0.39 4.67
C ILE A 30 -12.30 1.13 3.37
N PHE A 31 -13.24 1.30 2.44
CA PHE A 31 -12.97 2.04 1.20
C PHE A 31 -12.56 3.48 1.47
N ASN A 32 -13.22 4.17 2.38
CA ASN A 32 -12.83 5.51 2.78
C ASN A 32 -11.42 5.57 3.40
N ALA A 33 -11.00 4.54 4.13
CA ALA A 33 -9.66 4.45 4.68
C ALA A 33 -8.61 4.23 3.58
N ILE A 34 -8.91 3.36 2.59
CA ILE A 34 -8.07 3.14 1.41
C ILE A 34 -7.92 4.43 0.62
N ASP A 35 -9.00 5.15 0.37
CA ASP A 35 -9.00 6.41 -0.39
C ASP A 35 -8.13 7.47 0.30
N ARG A 36 -8.26 7.62 1.62
CA ARG A 36 -7.37 8.52 2.40
C ARG A 36 -5.92 8.09 2.33
N GLY A 37 -5.63 6.78 2.44
CA GLY A 37 -4.27 6.26 2.30
C GLY A 37 -3.68 6.55 0.92
N CYS A 38 -4.43 6.34 -0.14
CA CYS A 38 -4.00 6.67 -1.50
C CYS A 38 -3.76 8.17 -1.70
N ALA A 39 -4.60 9.03 -1.13
CA ALA A 39 -4.41 10.48 -1.17
C ALA A 39 -3.09 10.88 -0.48
N VAL A 40 -2.81 10.33 0.70
CA VAL A 40 -1.54 10.57 1.42
C VAL A 40 -0.34 10.13 0.57
N LEU A 41 -0.41 8.97 -0.09
CA LEU A 41 0.67 8.54 -0.98
C LEU A 41 0.86 9.49 -2.16
N LEU A 42 -0.22 9.97 -2.76
CA LEU A 42 -0.17 10.93 -3.87
C LEU A 42 0.52 12.24 -3.48
N GLU A 43 0.16 12.76 -2.30
CA GLU A 43 0.67 14.05 -1.79
C GLU A 43 2.12 13.99 -1.31
N ASN A 44 2.58 12.82 -0.85
CA ASN A 44 3.89 12.65 -0.21
C ASN A 44 4.93 11.95 -1.09
N GLN A 45 4.71 11.85 -2.40
CA GLN A 45 5.72 11.36 -3.31
C GLN A 45 6.83 12.40 -3.49
N ASN A 46 8.07 11.99 -3.29
CA ASN A 46 9.25 12.84 -3.52
C ASN A 46 9.40 13.21 -5.02
N ASP A 47 10.14 14.29 -5.31
CA ASP A 47 10.36 14.74 -6.68
C ASP A 47 11.05 13.72 -7.58
N ASN A 48 11.85 12.83 -7.02
CA ASN A 48 12.49 11.74 -7.74
C ASN A 48 11.62 10.48 -7.91
N GLY A 49 10.34 10.53 -7.53
CA GLY A 49 9.40 9.42 -7.65
C GLY A 49 9.39 8.43 -6.49
N SER A 50 10.30 8.58 -5.52
CA SER A 50 10.34 7.71 -4.34
C SER A 50 9.35 8.12 -3.27
N TRP A 51 9.18 7.25 -2.27
CA TRP A 51 8.57 7.59 -0.98
C TRP A 51 9.57 7.37 0.16
N GLY A 52 9.30 8.06 1.25
CA GLY A 52 10.12 8.00 2.44
C GLY A 52 11.22 9.07 2.46
N SER A 53 11.68 9.36 3.67
CA SER A 53 12.70 10.35 3.96
C SER A 53 13.92 9.69 4.57
N ALA A 54 15.11 10.22 4.27
CA ALA A 54 16.33 9.87 4.98
C ALA A 54 16.44 10.61 6.33
N THR A 55 15.48 11.49 6.62
CA THR A 55 15.50 12.29 7.84
C THR A 55 15.20 11.43 9.06
N GLN A 56 16.01 11.54 10.08
CA GLN A 56 15.76 10.91 11.38
C GLN A 56 14.53 11.56 12.02
N THR A 57 13.46 10.80 12.14
CA THR A 57 12.19 11.29 12.69
C THR A 57 12.02 10.99 14.19
N LYS A 58 12.88 10.15 14.76
CA LYS A 58 12.86 9.78 16.19
C LYS A 58 14.27 9.82 16.75
N GLY A 59 14.40 10.22 18.01
CA GLY A 59 15.69 10.36 18.72
C GLY A 59 16.49 9.05 18.84
N LEU A 60 15.81 7.90 18.80
CA LEU A 60 16.41 6.56 18.75
C LEU A 60 16.05 5.93 17.40
N ASN A 61 16.91 6.10 16.42
CA ASN A 61 16.80 5.34 15.17
C ASN A 61 17.74 4.13 15.25
N ILE A 62 17.29 3.09 15.91
CA ILE A 62 18.06 1.85 16.12
C ILE A 62 18.29 1.09 14.83
N PHE A 63 17.48 1.34 13.79
CA PHE A 63 17.40 0.47 12.62
C PHE A 63 18.18 0.96 11.41
N ALA A 64 18.62 2.21 11.36
CA ALA A 64 19.34 2.75 10.22
C ALA A 64 20.58 3.59 10.58
N PRO A 65 21.39 3.22 11.57
CA PRO A 65 22.61 3.96 11.89
C PRO A 65 23.73 3.72 10.87
N ILE A 66 23.58 2.72 9.99
CA ILE A 66 24.61 2.32 9.05
C ILE A 66 24.47 3.14 7.77
N PRO A 67 25.54 3.85 7.33
CA PRO A 67 25.51 4.57 6.06
C PRO A 67 25.07 3.67 4.91
N GLY A 68 24.17 4.16 4.06
CA GLY A 68 23.62 3.42 2.91
C GLY A 68 22.36 2.60 3.20
N SER A 69 22.04 2.29 4.45
CA SER A 69 20.80 1.56 4.79
C SER A 69 19.54 2.33 4.44
N HIS A 70 19.57 3.67 4.50
CA HIS A 70 18.45 4.52 4.09
C HIS A 70 18.02 4.30 2.63
N ARG A 71 18.97 4.00 1.75
CA ARG A 71 18.67 3.71 0.34
C ARG A 71 17.84 2.43 0.22
N ALA A 72 18.20 1.39 0.97
CA ALA A 72 17.47 0.14 1.02
C ALA A 72 16.04 0.35 1.54
N PHE A 73 15.87 1.07 2.65
CA PHE A 73 14.54 1.35 3.17
C PHE A 73 13.70 2.19 2.21
N ARG A 74 14.27 3.22 1.60
CA ARG A 74 13.55 4.05 0.62
C ARG A 74 13.07 3.23 -0.58
N LEU A 75 13.89 2.33 -1.10
CA LEU A 75 13.50 1.42 -2.17
C LEU A 75 12.37 0.48 -1.74
N ALA A 76 12.47 -0.12 -0.56
CA ALA A 76 11.43 -0.98 -0.03
C ALA A 76 10.08 -0.24 0.14
N VAL A 77 10.12 0.96 0.72
CA VAL A 77 8.92 1.80 0.91
C VAL A 77 8.34 2.21 -0.45
N THR A 78 9.19 2.59 -1.41
CA THR A 78 8.73 2.95 -2.76
C THR A 78 8.05 1.77 -3.45
N ALA A 79 8.62 0.57 -3.36
CA ALA A 79 8.02 -0.63 -3.91
C ALA A 79 6.65 -0.95 -3.29
N LEU A 80 6.55 -0.85 -1.96
CA LEU A 80 5.28 -1.06 -1.25
C LEU A 80 4.24 0.00 -1.61
N SER A 81 4.61 1.29 -1.68
CA SER A 81 3.72 2.38 -2.05
C SER A 81 3.21 2.24 -3.48
N THR A 82 4.10 1.90 -4.42
CA THR A 82 3.73 1.64 -5.82
C THR A 82 2.77 0.46 -5.91
N SER A 83 3.07 -0.65 -5.22
CA SER A 83 2.19 -1.82 -5.17
C SER A 83 0.81 -1.49 -4.60
N ALA A 84 0.75 -0.73 -3.51
CA ALA A 84 -0.50 -0.33 -2.88
C ALA A 84 -1.37 0.53 -3.80
N LEU A 85 -0.76 1.48 -4.54
CA LEU A 85 -1.49 2.30 -5.51
C LEU A 85 -2.02 1.48 -6.68
N ILE A 86 -1.26 0.52 -7.20
CA ILE A 86 -1.71 -0.38 -8.26
C ILE A 86 -2.90 -1.21 -7.80
N GLU A 87 -2.83 -1.82 -6.62
CA GLU A 87 -3.91 -2.64 -6.05
C GLU A 87 -5.18 -1.84 -5.79
N ALA A 88 -5.05 -0.66 -5.19
CA ALA A 88 -6.19 0.14 -4.78
C ALA A 88 -6.78 0.98 -5.92
N LYS A 89 -5.96 1.45 -6.86
CA LYS A 89 -6.31 2.50 -7.83
C LYS A 89 -5.68 2.30 -9.21
N GLY A 90 -5.26 1.09 -9.56
CA GLY A 90 -4.56 0.82 -10.81
C GLY A 90 -5.32 1.18 -12.09
N GLN A 91 -6.64 1.30 -12.02
CA GLN A 91 -7.52 1.70 -13.13
C GLN A 91 -7.91 3.19 -13.10
N ASP A 92 -7.51 3.93 -12.08
CA ASP A 92 -7.79 5.37 -11.97
C ASP A 92 -6.62 6.18 -12.52
N SER A 93 -6.82 6.80 -13.67
CA SER A 93 -5.80 7.60 -14.38
C SER A 93 -5.19 8.75 -13.55
N LYS A 94 -5.87 9.17 -12.49
CA LYS A 94 -5.34 10.16 -11.54
C LYS A 94 -4.02 9.71 -10.93
N PHE A 95 -3.82 8.41 -10.76
CA PHE A 95 -2.63 7.82 -10.13
C PHE A 95 -1.54 7.39 -11.14
N ASP A 96 -1.81 7.42 -12.44
CA ASP A 96 -0.89 6.95 -13.48
C ASP A 96 0.48 7.61 -13.40
N LYS A 97 0.52 8.93 -13.28
CA LYS A 97 1.76 9.70 -13.19
C LYS A 97 2.58 9.32 -11.94
N THR A 98 1.89 9.14 -10.82
CA THR A 98 2.53 8.78 -9.54
C THR A 98 3.09 7.36 -9.59
N ILE A 99 2.31 6.40 -10.11
CA ILE A 99 2.76 5.02 -10.30
C ILE A 99 3.96 4.98 -11.26
N LYS A 100 3.90 5.71 -12.38
CA LYS A 100 4.99 5.75 -13.37
C LYS A 100 6.28 6.33 -12.80
N ARG A 101 6.22 7.36 -11.98
CA ARG A 101 7.40 7.92 -11.31
C ARG A 101 8.01 6.92 -10.31
N GLY A 102 7.17 6.18 -9.57
CA GLY A 102 7.62 5.10 -8.70
C GLY A 102 8.30 3.97 -9.48
N GLU A 103 7.72 3.57 -10.61
CA GLU A 103 8.30 2.60 -11.53
C GLU A 103 9.70 3.02 -12.01
N VAL A 104 9.83 4.23 -12.53
CA VAL A 104 11.13 4.76 -13.01
C VAL A 104 12.17 4.71 -11.89
N PHE A 105 11.83 5.20 -10.70
CA PHE A 105 12.72 5.14 -9.55
C PHE A 105 13.17 3.71 -9.21
N LEU A 106 12.25 2.74 -9.23
CA LEU A 106 12.57 1.34 -8.92
C LEU A 106 13.48 0.74 -9.99
N LEU A 107 13.23 0.98 -11.26
CA LEU A 107 14.03 0.45 -12.36
C LEU A 107 15.46 1.03 -12.37
N GLU A 108 15.64 2.29 -12.00
CA GLU A 108 16.95 2.94 -11.93
C GLU A 108 17.77 2.52 -10.71
N GLU A 109 17.11 2.41 -9.55
CA GLU A 109 17.81 2.27 -8.29
C GLU A 109 17.98 0.82 -7.81
N LEU A 110 17.02 -0.07 -8.12
CA LEU A 110 17.03 -1.45 -7.65
C LEU A 110 18.24 -2.27 -8.15
N PRO A 111 18.66 -2.18 -9.43
CA PRO A 111 19.83 -2.88 -9.95
C PRO A 111 21.14 -2.47 -9.27
N ASN A 112 21.19 -1.23 -8.77
CA ASN A 112 22.37 -0.65 -8.14
C ASN A 112 22.42 -0.81 -6.63
N LEU A 113 21.38 -1.38 -6.03
CA LEU A 113 21.33 -1.59 -4.58
C LEU A 113 22.28 -2.69 -4.14
N ARG A 114 23.15 -2.37 -3.20
CA ARG A 114 24.08 -3.31 -2.56
C ARG A 114 23.89 -3.27 -1.05
N ARG A 115 24.46 -4.27 -0.37
CA ARG A 115 24.56 -4.25 1.09
C ARG A 115 25.37 -3.05 1.54
N ALA A 116 24.89 -2.35 2.55
CA ALA A 116 25.65 -1.25 3.15
C ALA A 116 26.92 -1.75 3.85
N THR A 117 26.82 -2.92 4.50
CA THR A 117 27.95 -3.67 5.10
C THR A 117 27.66 -5.18 5.02
N PRO A 118 28.64 -6.07 5.24
CA PRO A 118 28.39 -7.51 5.30
C PRO A 118 27.31 -7.94 6.30
N MET A 119 27.13 -7.17 7.37
CA MET A 119 26.15 -7.44 8.42
C MET A 119 24.78 -6.79 8.14
N ALA A 120 24.70 -5.80 7.27
CA ALA A 120 23.47 -5.06 7.00
C ALA A 120 22.73 -5.65 5.79
N ILE A 121 21.78 -6.53 6.06
CA ILE A 121 21.03 -7.28 5.05
C ILE A 121 19.73 -6.57 4.63
N TYR A 122 19.52 -5.29 4.95
CA TYR A 122 18.28 -4.54 4.68
C TYR A 122 17.90 -4.45 3.20
N ASN A 123 18.87 -4.62 2.30
CA ASN A 123 18.61 -4.71 0.86
C ASN A 123 17.73 -5.90 0.46
N VAL A 124 17.60 -6.93 1.29
CA VAL A 124 16.70 -8.08 1.04
C VAL A 124 15.24 -7.59 0.92
N TRP A 125 14.81 -6.70 1.80
CA TRP A 125 13.46 -6.14 1.74
C TRP A 125 13.20 -5.35 0.45
N SER A 126 14.18 -4.56 0.03
CA SER A 126 14.07 -3.81 -1.22
C SER A 126 13.96 -4.71 -2.43
N HIS A 127 14.76 -5.76 -2.51
CA HIS A 127 14.68 -6.73 -3.61
C HIS A 127 13.37 -7.51 -3.57
N SER A 128 12.91 -7.96 -2.40
CA SER A 128 11.67 -8.73 -2.26
C SER A 128 10.45 -7.91 -2.64
N PHE A 129 10.28 -6.72 -2.05
CA PHE A 129 9.16 -5.84 -2.38
C PHE A 129 9.30 -5.23 -3.77
N GLY A 130 10.53 -4.97 -4.23
CA GLY A 130 10.81 -4.51 -5.58
C GLY A 130 10.36 -5.52 -6.63
N LEU A 131 10.65 -6.80 -6.44
CA LEU A 131 10.20 -7.87 -7.34
C LEU A 131 8.66 -7.94 -7.40
N GLN A 132 7.99 -7.85 -6.25
CA GLN A 132 6.52 -7.81 -6.20
C GLN A 132 5.96 -6.59 -6.95
N ALA A 133 6.53 -5.41 -6.74
CA ALA A 133 6.08 -4.19 -7.42
C ALA A 133 6.28 -4.28 -8.93
N LEU A 134 7.42 -4.78 -9.38
CA LEU A 134 7.71 -4.96 -10.81
C LEU A 134 6.77 -5.98 -11.46
N ALA A 135 6.42 -7.07 -10.77
CA ALA A 135 5.43 -8.03 -11.27
C ALA A 135 4.06 -7.36 -11.47
N LYS A 136 3.58 -6.59 -10.50
CA LYS A 136 2.31 -5.84 -10.61
C LYS A 136 2.34 -4.76 -11.70
N LEU A 137 3.45 -4.09 -11.87
CA LEU A 137 3.65 -3.12 -12.96
C LEU A 137 3.59 -3.80 -14.34
N TYR A 138 4.21 -4.97 -14.45
CA TYR A 138 4.16 -5.77 -15.68
C TYR A 138 2.75 -6.25 -16.01
N GLU A 139 2.03 -6.79 -15.02
CA GLU A 139 0.63 -7.20 -15.18
C GLU A 139 -0.26 -6.03 -15.61
N ARG A 140 -0.08 -4.86 -14.96
CA ARG A 140 -0.82 -3.63 -15.31
C ARG A 140 -0.52 -3.13 -16.72
N ALA A 141 0.71 -3.27 -17.20
CA ALA A 141 1.09 -2.85 -18.56
C ALA A 141 0.58 -3.81 -19.64
N SER A 142 0.23 -5.03 -19.26
CA SER A 142 -0.25 -6.09 -20.18
C SER A 142 -1.78 -6.16 -20.26
N SER A 143 -2.51 -5.44 -19.42
CA SER A 143 -3.97 -5.37 -19.36
C SER A 143 -4.52 -4.19 -20.15
#